data_1c86a42f65943e1f343ff9080c66043f
#
_entry.id   1c86a42f65943e1f343ff9080c66043f
#
_cell.length_a   1.000
_cell.length_b   1.000
_cell.length_c   1.000
_cell.angle_alpha   90.00
_cell.angle_beta   90.00
_cell.angle_gamma   90.00
#
_symmetry.space_group_name_H-M   'P 1'
#
loop_
_entity.id
_entity.type
_entity.pdbx_description
1 polymer ?
#
loop_
_entity_poly.entity_id
_entity_poly.type
_entity_poly.pdbx_seq_one_letter_code
_entity_poly.pdbx_strand_id
1 'polypeptide(L)'
;MMGDKASGRRRCHSTYKSPVVGSPTPVVETMESDPGFLVAVEEAKAGFKEGGVPIGGCLISKDGKILGRGRNLRVQKGSATLHGEISTLENTGRLPASAYKGATMYTTLSPCDMCTGACIMYKIARVVIGENKTFVGGEEYLKQRGIEVVVLENEECQGLMKKFVEQKPEVWYEDIGLG
;
A
#
# COMPACT_ATOMS: atom_id res chain seq x y z
N MET A 1 -11.76 -0.40 -78.15
CA MET A 1 -11.28 0.70 -77.30
C MET A 1 -12.08 0.71 -76.04
N MET A 2 -11.51 0.25 -74.93
CA MET A 2 -11.94 0.65 -73.61
C MET A 2 -10.95 -0.03 -72.65
N GLY A 3 -10.18 0.79 -71.95
CA GLY A 3 -9.06 0.32 -71.10
C GLY A 3 -9.51 -0.13 -69.72
N ASP A 4 -8.91 -1.17 -69.33
CA ASP A 4 -9.09 -1.78 -68.05
C ASP A 4 -8.22 -1.06 -66.99
N LYS A 5 -8.85 -0.51 -65.92
CA LYS A 5 -8.17 0.14 -64.81
C LYS A 5 -8.03 -0.88 -63.67
N ALA A 6 -6.84 -1.41 -63.48
CA ALA A 6 -6.47 -2.22 -62.35
C ALA A 6 -6.49 -1.40 -61.04
N SER A 7 -7.35 -1.79 -60.12
CA SER A 7 -7.46 -1.26 -58.76
C SER A 7 -6.46 -1.97 -57.84
N GLY A 8 -5.35 -1.30 -57.52
CA GLY A 8 -4.36 -1.78 -56.56
C GLY A 8 -4.85 -1.64 -55.13
N ARG A 9 -5.20 -2.74 -54.47
CA ARG A 9 -5.46 -2.80 -53.02
C ARG A 9 -4.16 -2.80 -52.26
N ARG A 10 -3.86 -1.69 -51.56
CA ARG A 10 -2.77 -1.62 -50.60
C ARG A 10 -3.20 -2.35 -49.36
N ARG A 11 -2.48 -3.43 -49.00
CA ARG A 11 -2.59 -4.10 -47.70
C ARG A 11 -1.89 -3.25 -46.64
N CYS A 12 -2.67 -2.67 -45.73
CA CYS A 12 -2.16 -2.04 -44.53
C CYS A 12 -1.71 -3.12 -43.56
N HIS A 13 -0.40 -3.32 -43.39
CA HIS A 13 0.15 -4.16 -42.35
C HIS A 13 0.17 -3.32 -41.06
N SER A 14 -0.87 -3.48 -40.23
CA SER A 14 -0.88 -2.95 -38.89
C SER A 14 0.01 -3.87 -38.01
N THR A 15 1.22 -3.44 -37.74
CA THR A 15 2.07 -4.06 -36.70
C THR A 15 1.57 -3.58 -35.33
N TYR A 16 0.66 -4.34 -34.74
CA TYR A 16 0.29 -4.16 -33.35
C TYR A 16 1.48 -4.56 -32.48
N LYS A 17 2.23 -3.57 -31.98
CA LYS A 17 3.24 -3.78 -30.93
C LYS A 17 2.50 -3.93 -29.61
N SER A 18 2.59 -5.09 -28.98
CA SER A 18 2.15 -5.32 -27.62
C SER A 18 2.80 -4.29 -26.69
N PRO A 19 2.08 -3.71 -25.71
CA PRO A 19 2.70 -2.80 -24.75
C PRO A 19 3.76 -3.57 -23.96
N VAL A 20 4.98 -3.06 -23.98
CA VAL A 20 6.06 -3.48 -23.09
C VAL A 20 5.58 -3.20 -21.68
N VAL A 21 5.62 -4.20 -20.81
CA VAL A 21 5.41 -4.03 -19.36
C VAL A 21 6.35 -2.92 -18.93
N GLY A 22 5.79 -1.77 -18.54
CA GLY A 22 6.56 -0.56 -18.30
C GLY A 22 7.43 -0.72 -17.08
N SER A 23 8.66 -0.21 -17.18
CA SER A 23 9.49 0.08 -16.03
C SER A 23 8.70 1.00 -15.07
N PRO A 24 8.89 0.87 -13.73
CA PRO A 24 8.18 1.71 -12.76
C PRO A 24 8.36 3.18 -13.11
N THR A 25 7.29 3.96 -12.93
CA THR A 25 7.36 5.40 -13.21
C THR A 25 8.32 6.08 -12.20
N PRO A 26 9.04 7.16 -12.59
CA PRO A 26 10.00 7.82 -11.70
C PRO A 26 9.44 8.24 -10.33
N VAL A 27 8.14 8.51 -10.24
CA VAL A 27 7.45 8.86 -8.99
C VAL A 27 7.36 7.67 -8.03
N VAL A 28 7.16 6.45 -8.54
CA VAL A 28 7.11 5.22 -7.72
C VAL A 28 8.49 4.91 -7.15
N GLU A 29 9.55 4.95 -7.98
CA GLU A 29 10.93 4.72 -7.53
C GLU A 29 11.37 5.71 -6.45
N THR A 30 10.98 7.00 -6.56
CA THR A 30 11.29 7.99 -5.52
C THR A 30 10.54 7.75 -4.22
N MET A 31 9.34 7.19 -4.27
CA MET A 31 8.53 6.87 -3.08
C MET A 31 8.98 5.59 -2.36
N GLU A 32 9.54 4.61 -3.07
CA GLU A 32 10.14 3.43 -2.43
C GLU A 32 11.39 3.77 -1.61
N SER A 33 12.11 4.81 -2.00
CA SER A 33 13.24 5.35 -1.23
C SER A 33 12.85 6.42 -0.20
N ASP A 34 11.56 6.75 -0.08
CA ASP A 34 11.08 7.72 0.91
C ASP A 34 11.32 7.21 2.33
N PRO A 35 11.90 8.03 3.23
CA PRO A 35 12.17 7.64 4.61
C PRO A 35 10.96 7.06 5.35
N GLY A 36 9.76 7.55 5.08
CA GLY A 36 8.54 7.04 5.70
C GLY A 36 8.20 5.63 5.27
N PHE A 37 8.39 5.32 3.99
CA PHE A 37 8.17 3.97 3.48
C PHE A 37 9.23 2.98 4.00
N LEU A 38 10.51 3.38 4.01
CA LEU A 38 11.58 2.56 4.56
C LEU A 38 11.34 2.21 6.02
N VAL A 39 10.88 3.17 6.83
CA VAL A 39 10.50 2.94 8.23
C VAL A 39 9.33 1.96 8.34
N ALA A 40 8.32 2.05 7.47
CA ALA A 40 7.21 1.09 7.47
C ALA A 40 7.70 -0.34 7.15
N VAL A 41 8.61 -0.49 6.18
CA VAL A 41 9.23 -1.79 5.84
C VAL A 41 10.07 -2.33 7.01
N GLU A 42 10.85 -1.47 7.71
CA GLU A 42 11.59 -1.89 8.91
C GLU A 42 10.64 -2.44 9.99
N GLU A 43 9.51 -1.78 10.24
CA GLU A 43 8.50 -2.24 11.20
C GLU A 43 7.88 -3.57 10.78
N ALA A 44 7.59 -3.77 9.49
CA ALA A 44 7.09 -5.05 8.98
C ALA A 44 8.09 -6.19 9.21
N LYS A 45 9.38 -5.96 8.93
CA LYS A 45 10.46 -6.92 9.18
C LYS A 45 10.60 -7.26 10.67
N ALA A 46 10.47 -6.25 11.54
CA ALA A 46 10.51 -6.46 12.99
C ALA A 46 9.31 -7.32 13.43
N GLY A 47 8.11 -7.04 12.96
CA GLY A 47 6.91 -7.85 13.22
C GLY A 47 7.08 -9.30 12.79
N PHE A 48 7.64 -9.52 11.60
CA PHE A 48 7.94 -10.87 11.11
C PHE A 48 8.91 -11.64 12.02
N LYS A 49 10.00 -11.01 12.49
CA LYS A 49 10.97 -11.61 13.43
C LYS A 49 10.34 -11.97 14.77
N GLU A 50 9.36 -11.20 15.20
CA GLU A 50 8.61 -11.45 16.44
C GLU A 50 7.53 -12.52 16.28
N GLY A 51 7.32 -13.02 15.05
CA GLY A 51 6.33 -14.04 14.74
C GLY A 51 4.92 -13.52 14.54
N GLY A 52 4.74 -12.19 14.47
CA GLY A 52 3.49 -11.51 14.11
C GLY A 52 3.34 -11.26 12.63
N VAL A 53 2.17 -10.75 12.23
CA VAL A 53 1.87 -10.40 10.84
C VAL A 53 2.80 -9.29 10.35
N PRO A 54 3.50 -9.46 9.20
CA PRO A 54 4.55 -8.54 8.76
C PRO A 54 3.98 -7.29 8.06
N ILE A 55 3.17 -6.54 8.76
CA ILE A 55 2.61 -5.28 8.29
C ILE A 55 3.12 -4.15 9.18
N GLY A 56 3.80 -3.19 8.58
CA GLY A 56 4.34 -2.02 9.25
C GLY A 56 3.75 -0.73 8.70
N GLY A 57 3.80 0.31 9.53
CA GLY A 57 3.32 1.63 9.16
C GLY A 57 4.19 2.76 9.70
N CYS A 58 4.10 3.90 9.03
CA CYS A 58 4.75 5.15 9.45
C CYS A 58 3.85 6.34 9.09
N LEU A 59 3.67 7.27 10.00
CA LEU A 59 2.95 8.51 9.78
C LEU A 59 3.93 9.67 9.72
N ILE A 60 3.95 10.37 8.59
CA ILE A 60 4.80 11.54 8.35
C ILE A 60 3.92 12.80 8.25
N SER A 61 4.28 13.85 8.97
CA SER A 61 3.61 15.16 8.87
C SER A 61 3.85 15.80 7.51
N LYS A 62 3.06 16.82 7.17
CA LYS A 62 3.26 17.63 5.96
C LYS A 62 4.68 18.20 5.84
N ASP A 63 5.33 18.46 6.98
CA ASP A 63 6.67 19.05 7.03
C ASP A 63 7.79 17.99 7.08
N GLY A 64 7.47 16.72 6.77
CA GLY A 64 8.43 15.62 6.69
C GLY A 64 8.87 15.03 8.04
N LYS A 65 8.20 15.36 9.14
CA LYS A 65 8.54 14.84 10.47
C LYS A 65 7.77 13.52 10.72
N ILE A 66 8.47 12.48 11.21
CA ILE A 66 7.84 11.26 11.69
C ILE A 66 6.99 11.60 12.93
N LEU A 67 5.69 11.38 12.86
CA LEU A 67 4.75 11.54 13.95
C LEU A 67 4.61 10.26 14.76
N GLY A 68 4.67 9.12 14.10
CA GLY A 68 4.62 7.80 14.70
C GLY A 68 5.02 6.72 13.73
N ARG A 69 5.40 5.56 14.28
CA ARG A 69 5.71 4.33 13.54
C ARG A 69 5.18 3.14 14.32
N GLY A 70 4.85 2.07 13.64
CA GLY A 70 4.30 0.89 14.29
C GLY A 70 4.19 -0.29 13.34
N ARG A 71 3.84 -1.44 13.90
CA ARG A 71 3.63 -2.69 13.18
C ARG A 71 2.40 -3.42 13.70
N ASN A 72 1.93 -4.40 12.97
CA ASN A 72 0.88 -5.28 13.46
C ASN A 72 1.37 -5.98 14.75
N LEU A 73 0.63 -5.77 15.82
CA LEU A 73 0.92 -6.29 17.17
C LEU A 73 -0.23 -7.15 17.71
N ARG A 74 -1.14 -7.59 16.82
CA ARG A 74 -2.27 -8.42 17.28
C ARG A 74 -1.79 -9.69 17.96
N VAL A 75 -0.86 -10.41 17.35
CA VAL A 75 -0.28 -11.65 17.92
C VAL A 75 0.52 -11.35 19.20
N GLN A 76 1.42 -10.37 19.14
CA GLN A 76 2.34 -10.08 20.22
C GLN A 76 1.65 -9.57 21.50
N LYS A 77 0.53 -8.84 21.32
CA LYS A 77 -0.21 -8.21 22.44
C LYS A 77 -1.59 -8.83 22.71
N GLY A 78 -1.99 -9.85 21.94
CA GLY A 78 -3.34 -10.40 22.04
C GLY A 78 -4.41 -9.34 21.76
N SER A 79 -4.16 -8.42 20.81
CA SER A 79 -5.03 -7.29 20.51
C SER A 79 -5.94 -7.58 19.33
N ALA A 80 -7.20 -7.16 19.42
CA ALA A 80 -8.14 -7.27 18.32
C ALA A 80 -7.93 -6.21 17.22
N THR A 81 -7.24 -5.11 17.50
CA THR A 81 -7.25 -3.93 16.63
C THR A 81 -5.87 -3.39 16.24
N LEU A 82 -4.79 -3.82 16.88
CA LEU A 82 -3.44 -3.26 16.65
C LEU A 82 -2.83 -3.75 15.32
N HIS A 83 -3.50 -3.42 14.20
CA HIS A 83 -2.90 -3.48 12.87
C HIS A 83 -1.74 -2.47 12.74
N GLY A 84 -0.94 -2.54 11.69
CA GLY A 84 0.21 -1.67 11.49
C GLY A 84 -0.12 -0.18 11.56
N GLU A 85 -1.18 0.22 10.87
CA GLU A 85 -1.66 1.61 10.82
C GLU A 85 -2.23 2.06 12.18
N ILE A 86 -2.99 1.20 12.86
CA ILE A 86 -3.54 1.52 14.18
C ILE A 86 -2.42 1.63 15.21
N SER A 87 -1.46 0.71 15.20
CA SER A 87 -0.26 0.79 16.05
C SER A 87 0.54 2.07 15.78
N THR A 88 0.64 2.48 14.52
CA THR A 88 1.28 3.75 14.12
C THR A 88 0.58 4.95 14.74
N LEU A 89 -0.76 5.00 14.65
CA LEU A 89 -1.57 6.06 15.24
C LEU A 89 -1.51 6.04 16.77
N GLU A 90 -1.53 4.87 17.39
CA GLU A 90 -1.38 4.71 18.85
C GLU A 90 -0.04 5.28 19.33
N ASN A 91 1.06 4.93 18.63
CA ASN A 91 2.41 5.42 18.95
C ASN A 91 2.61 6.91 18.62
N THR A 92 1.76 7.48 17.77
CA THR A 92 1.73 8.94 17.54
C THR A 92 1.26 9.68 18.81
N GLY A 93 0.46 9.02 19.63
CA GLY A 93 -0.16 9.62 20.80
C GLY A 93 -1.27 10.61 20.44
N ARG A 94 -1.79 11.30 21.45
CA ARG A 94 -2.84 12.28 21.26
C ARG A 94 -2.29 13.61 20.78
N LEU A 95 -2.38 13.85 19.46
CA LEU A 95 -2.02 15.14 18.85
C LEU A 95 -3.27 15.97 18.48
N PRO A 96 -3.13 17.28 18.34
CA PRO A 96 -4.21 18.12 17.81
C PRO A 96 -4.50 17.74 16.36
N ALA A 97 -5.75 17.90 15.91
CA ALA A 97 -6.18 17.58 14.55
C ALA A 97 -5.33 18.24 13.45
N SER A 98 -4.77 19.42 13.74
CA SER A 98 -3.88 20.13 12.80
C SER A 98 -2.59 19.38 12.49
N ALA A 99 -2.10 18.52 13.40
CA ALA A 99 -0.88 17.73 13.18
C ALA A 99 -1.05 16.66 12.08
N TYR A 100 -2.27 16.17 11.90
CA TYR A 100 -2.60 15.16 10.88
C TYR A 100 -2.90 15.78 9.51
N LYS A 101 -3.21 17.09 9.47
CA LYS A 101 -3.56 17.77 8.22
C LYS A 101 -2.40 17.79 7.24
N GLY A 102 -2.59 17.18 6.09
CA GLY A 102 -1.55 17.04 5.06
C GLY A 102 -0.52 15.94 5.35
N ALA A 103 -0.74 15.13 6.38
CA ALA A 103 0.12 13.99 6.70
C ALA A 103 -0.01 12.86 5.65
N THR A 104 1.04 12.05 5.56
CA THR A 104 1.08 10.82 4.75
C THR A 104 1.19 9.60 5.66
N MET A 105 0.30 8.63 5.48
CA MET A 105 0.41 7.30 6.07
C MET A 105 1.11 6.38 5.07
N TYR A 106 2.21 5.79 5.49
CA TYR A 106 2.86 4.69 4.79
C TYR A 106 2.46 3.39 5.45
N THR A 107 2.07 2.40 4.65
CA THR A 107 1.73 1.06 5.10
C THR A 107 2.27 0.03 4.12
N THR A 108 2.74 -1.11 4.60
CA THR A 108 3.33 -2.13 3.72
C THR A 108 2.29 -2.98 3.00
N LEU A 109 1.03 -2.99 3.47
CA LEU A 109 -0.09 -3.68 2.85
C LEU A 109 -1.28 -2.74 2.73
N SER A 110 -2.17 -3.00 1.76
CA SER A 110 -3.44 -2.26 1.59
C SER A 110 -4.25 -2.23 2.90
N PRO A 111 -4.69 -1.05 3.37
CA PRO A 111 -5.37 -0.91 4.67
C PRO A 111 -6.77 -1.52 4.65
N CYS A 112 -7.09 -2.35 5.66
CA CYS A 112 -8.43 -2.89 5.87
C CYS A 112 -9.45 -1.78 6.20
N ASP A 113 -10.74 -2.11 6.29
CA ASP A 113 -11.81 -1.15 6.56
C ASP A 113 -11.61 -0.37 7.86
N MET A 114 -11.11 -1.02 8.92
CA MET A 114 -10.80 -0.37 10.19
C MET A 114 -9.70 0.69 10.02
N CYS A 115 -8.58 0.34 9.39
CA CYS A 115 -7.44 1.22 9.16
C CYS A 115 -7.80 2.35 8.18
N THR A 116 -8.57 2.03 7.13
CA THR A 116 -9.17 2.98 6.20
C THR A 116 -10.03 3.99 6.94
N GLY A 117 -10.91 3.53 7.82
CA GLY A 117 -11.76 4.40 8.65
C GLY A 117 -10.94 5.33 9.55
N ALA A 118 -9.84 4.84 10.13
CA ALA A 118 -8.94 5.65 10.93
C ALA A 118 -8.25 6.74 10.09
N CYS A 119 -7.72 6.42 8.91
CA CYS A 119 -7.11 7.40 7.99
C CYS A 119 -8.12 8.49 7.60
N ILE A 120 -9.37 8.12 7.31
CA ILE A 120 -10.44 9.07 6.97
C ILE A 120 -10.78 9.96 8.17
N MET A 121 -10.92 9.38 9.36
CA MET A 121 -11.26 10.12 10.58
C MET A 121 -10.22 11.21 10.90
N TYR A 122 -8.94 10.87 10.78
CA TYR A 122 -7.85 11.82 11.02
C TYR A 122 -7.54 12.73 9.82
N LYS A 123 -8.27 12.60 8.71
CA LYS A 123 -8.09 13.42 7.49
C LYS A 123 -6.66 13.36 6.96
N ILE A 124 -6.08 12.17 6.98
CA ILE A 124 -4.79 11.89 6.33
C ILE A 124 -4.90 12.30 4.86
N ALA A 125 -3.93 13.02 4.32
CA ALA A 125 -3.99 13.53 2.96
C ALA A 125 -3.60 12.50 1.91
N ARG A 126 -2.69 11.58 2.28
CA ARG A 126 -2.15 10.57 1.37
C ARG A 126 -1.91 9.25 2.11
N VAL A 127 -2.18 8.14 1.43
CA VAL A 127 -1.81 6.79 1.87
C VAL A 127 -0.92 6.17 0.80
N VAL A 128 0.31 5.80 1.19
CA VAL A 128 1.28 5.09 0.35
C VAL A 128 1.31 3.64 0.78
N ILE A 129 1.04 2.74 -0.14
CA ILE A 129 0.82 1.31 0.08
C ILE A 129 1.97 0.53 -0.57
N GLY A 130 2.66 -0.30 0.19
CA GLY A 130 3.73 -1.14 -0.32
C GLY A 130 3.24 -2.14 -1.35
N GLU A 131 2.18 -2.89 -1.01
CA GLU A 131 1.57 -3.87 -1.94
C GLU A 131 0.08 -4.04 -1.68
N ASN A 132 -0.64 -4.57 -2.67
CA ASN A 132 -2.05 -4.91 -2.60
C ASN A 132 -2.40 -6.23 -3.34
N LYS A 133 -1.39 -7.08 -3.57
CA LYS A 133 -1.60 -8.39 -4.23
C LYS A 133 -2.12 -9.43 -3.23
N THR A 134 -1.60 -9.38 -2.00
CA THR A 134 -2.01 -10.30 -0.92
C THR A 134 -3.42 -9.97 -0.43
N PHE A 135 -3.75 -8.69 -0.34
CA PHE A 135 -5.05 -8.21 0.14
C PHE A 135 -5.33 -6.82 -0.43
N VAL A 136 -6.57 -6.59 -0.87
CA VAL A 136 -7.06 -5.27 -1.28
C VAL A 136 -8.12 -4.84 -0.28
N GLY A 137 -7.85 -3.76 0.42
CA GLY A 137 -8.76 -3.18 1.42
C GLY A 137 -9.54 -1.97 0.89
N GLY A 138 -9.60 -0.90 1.69
CA GLY A 138 -10.44 0.27 1.45
C GLY A 138 -9.89 1.33 0.50
N GLU A 139 -9.03 0.99 -0.46
CA GLU A 139 -8.36 1.94 -1.36
C GLU A 139 -9.35 2.84 -2.11
N GLU A 140 -10.41 2.26 -2.69
CA GLU A 140 -11.42 3.02 -3.41
C GLU A 140 -12.22 3.94 -2.49
N TYR A 141 -12.47 3.50 -1.26
CA TYR A 141 -13.15 4.34 -0.28
C TYR A 141 -12.27 5.51 0.18
N LEU A 142 -10.96 5.31 0.35
CA LEU A 142 -10.01 6.41 0.59
C LEU A 142 -10.07 7.46 -0.52
N LYS A 143 -10.00 7.02 -1.78
CA LYS A 143 -10.09 7.92 -2.96
C LYS A 143 -11.41 8.68 -3.00
N GLN A 144 -12.55 8.01 -2.76
CA GLN A 144 -13.87 8.65 -2.68
C GLN A 144 -13.94 9.72 -1.59
N ARG A 145 -13.17 9.56 -0.51
CA ARG A 145 -13.07 10.51 0.59
C ARG A 145 -12.02 11.60 0.36
N GLY A 146 -11.41 11.66 -0.85
CA GLY A 146 -10.45 12.69 -1.26
C GLY A 146 -9.03 12.45 -0.73
N ILE A 147 -8.71 11.23 -0.31
CA ILE A 147 -7.35 10.84 0.10
C ILE A 147 -6.61 10.33 -1.12
N GLU A 148 -5.41 10.84 -1.35
CA GLU A 148 -4.53 10.33 -2.41
C GLU A 148 -4.01 8.94 -2.03
N VAL A 149 -4.15 7.98 -2.96
CA VAL A 149 -3.70 6.60 -2.76
C VAL A 149 -2.64 6.26 -3.80
N VAL A 150 -1.47 5.83 -3.35
CA VAL A 150 -0.35 5.38 -4.19
C VAL A 150 0.00 3.96 -3.81
N VAL A 151 0.03 3.05 -4.79
CA VAL A 151 0.47 1.65 -4.61
C VAL A 151 1.82 1.48 -5.30
N LEU A 152 2.81 0.99 -4.56
CA LEU A 152 4.19 0.86 -5.03
C LEU A 152 4.48 -0.48 -5.74
N GLU A 153 3.64 -1.49 -5.52
CA GLU A 153 3.86 -2.88 -5.97
C GLU A 153 5.20 -3.47 -5.50
N ASN A 154 5.63 -3.09 -4.30
CA ASN A 154 6.94 -3.39 -3.75
C ASN A 154 7.14 -4.90 -3.52
N GLU A 155 8.18 -5.47 -4.15
CA GLU A 155 8.49 -6.90 -4.11
C GLU A 155 8.89 -7.40 -2.71
N GLU A 156 9.54 -6.56 -1.91
CA GLU A 156 9.94 -6.94 -0.55
C GLU A 156 8.73 -7.11 0.36
N CYS A 157 7.75 -6.20 0.28
CA CYS A 157 6.48 -6.31 1.00
C CYS A 157 5.71 -7.57 0.59
N GLN A 158 5.58 -7.82 -0.72
CA GLN A 158 4.95 -9.04 -1.26
C GLN A 158 5.66 -10.31 -0.75
N GLY A 159 7.00 -10.32 -0.77
CA GLY A 159 7.81 -11.44 -0.32
C GLY A 159 7.64 -11.74 1.18
N LEU A 160 7.55 -10.70 2.02
CA LEU A 160 7.29 -10.84 3.46
C LEU A 160 5.91 -11.45 3.72
N MET A 161 4.88 -10.90 3.09
CA MET A 161 3.51 -11.40 3.23
C MET A 161 3.37 -12.83 2.73
N LYS A 162 3.90 -13.14 1.54
CA LYS A 162 3.88 -14.50 1.00
C LYS A 162 4.47 -15.51 1.97
N LYS A 163 5.67 -15.25 2.49
CA LYS A 163 6.33 -16.13 3.47
C LYS A 163 5.49 -16.33 4.73
N PHE A 164 4.88 -15.26 5.22
CA PHE A 164 4.06 -15.34 6.41
C PHE A 164 2.79 -16.17 6.20
N VAL A 165 2.08 -15.93 5.10
CA VAL A 165 0.85 -16.66 4.75
C VAL A 165 1.14 -18.16 4.55
N GLU A 166 2.27 -18.52 3.92
CA GLU A 166 2.71 -19.91 3.77
C GLU A 166 3.01 -20.60 5.11
N GLN A 167 3.55 -19.86 6.07
CA GLN A 167 3.95 -20.39 7.39
C GLN A 167 2.81 -20.42 8.42
N LYS A 168 1.92 -19.44 8.36
CA LYS A 168 0.88 -19.20 9.38
C LYS A 168 -0.45 -18.75 8.75
N PRO A 169 -1.04 -19.58 7.86
CA PRO A 169 -2.27 -19.20 7.15
C PRO A 169 -3.44 -18.89 8.09
N GLU A 170 -3.59 -19.64 9.19
CA GLU A 170 -4.70 -19.42 10.14
C GLU A 170 -4.58 -18.05 10.82
N VAL A 171 -3.35 -17.62 11.19
CA VAL A 171 -3.12 -16.31 11.80
C VAL A 171 -3.42 -15.19 10.81
N TRP A 172 -3.08 -15.39 9.53
CA TRP A 172 -3.39 -14.44 8.47
C TRP A 172 -4.89 -14.32 8.25
N TYR A 173 -5.61 -15.44 8.09
CA TYR A 173 -7.05 -15.41 7.88
C TYR A 173 -7.79 -14.77 9.05
N GLU A 174 -7.36 -15.06 10.27
CA GLU A 174 -7.91 -14.42 11.48
C GLU A 174 -7.64 -12.90 11.49
N ASP A 175 -6.45 -12.45 11.03
CA ASP A 175 -6.09 -11.03 10.96
C ASP A 175 -7.00 -10.22 10.04
N ILE A 176 -7.49 -10.83 8.96
CA ILE A 176 -8.41 -10.19 8.00
C ILE A 176 -9.89 -10.53 8.23
N GLY A 177 -10.22 -11.15 9.38
CA GLY A 177 -11.59 -11.49 9.76
C GLY A 177 -12.20 -12.67 9.00
N LEU A 178 -11.37 -13.53 8.42
CA LEU A 178 -11.77 -14.78 7.75
C LEU A 178 -11.30 -15.94 8.63
N GLY A 179 -12.20 -16.60 9.35
CA GLY A 179 -11.89 -17.73 10.21
C GLY A 179 -13.12 -18.54 10.59
#